data_3b5c37c88c4a9610bd81c313fc9e44b0
#
_entry.id   3b5c37c88c4a9610bd81c313fc9e44b0
#
_cell.length_a   1.000
_cell.length_b   1.000
_cell.length_c   1.000
_cell.angle_alpha   90.00
_cell.angle_beta   90.00
_cell.angle_gamma   90.00
#
_symmetry.space_group_name_H-M   'P 1'
#
loop_
_entity.id
_entity.type
_entity.pdbx_description
1 polymer ?
#
loop_
_entity_poly.entity_id
_entity_poly.type
_entity_poly.pdbx_seq_one_letter_code
_entity_poly.pdbx_strand_id
1 'polypeptide(L)'
;MPIKLGIVPVTPYEQNCSILVCQETGDAAVVDPGGDIEKILDGVKQMGGSVKKILLTHGHLDHCAAAKDLADQLDVPIEGPQEDERFWIDQLPEQTVRFGFGHAKVFEPDRWLNNGDHVKVGNVDFEVFHCPGHTPGHVVFFDKEDRLAIVGDVLFAGSIGRTDFPRGNHADLINAIKTKLWPLGDDVQFVPGHGPMSTFGQERKTNPYVGDRA
;
A
#
# COMPACT_ATOMS: atom_id res chain seq x y z
N MET A 1 9.57 -12.57 -14.32
CA MET A 1 8.99 -11.85 -13.15
C MET A 1 9.82 -12.21 -11.93
N PRO A 2 10.67 -11.29 -11.45
CA PRO A 2 11.46 -11.55 -10.25
C PRO A 2 10.61 -11.45 -8.96
N ILE A 3 9.45 -10.78 -8.99
CA ILE A 3 8.51 -10.71 -7.85
C ILE A 3 7.37 -11.72 -8.00
N LYS A 4 7.14 -12.50 -6.95
CA LYS A 4 5.91 -13.28 -6.75
C LYS A 4 4.99 -12.46 -5.84
N LEU A 5 3.80 -12.15 -6.33
CA LEU A 5 2.76 -11.41 -5.61
C LEU A 5 1.75 -12.37 -4.98
N GLY A 6 1.44 -12.18 -3.71
CA GLY A 6 0.29 -12.76 -3.01
C GLY A 6 -0.60 -11.66 -2.45
N ILE A 7 -1.90 -11.86 -2.47
CA ILE A 7 -2.88 -10.95 -1.86
C ILE A 7 -3.64 -11.73 -0.79
N VAL A 8 -3.65 -11.17 0.41
CA VAL A 8 -4.37 -11.73 1.57
C VAL A 8 -5.38 -10.69 2.03
N PRO A 9 -6.67 -10.87 1.74
CA PRO A 9 -7.69 -9.98 2.28
C PRO A 9 -7.74 -10.09 3.80
N VAL A 10 -7.56 -8.98 4.48
CA VAL A 10 -7.51 -8.88 5.94
C VAL A 10 -8.54 -7.86 6.44
N THR A 11 -8.83 -7.90 7.74
CA THR A 11 -9.80 -7.05 8.42
C THR A 11 -11.24 -7.23 7.95
N PRO A 12 -12.24 -6.75 8.69
CA PRO A 12 -13.64 -6.75 8.24
C PRO A 12 -13.88 -5.92 6.97
N TYR A 13 -12.92 -5.07 6.57
CA TYR A 13 -13.01 -4.25 5.35
C TYR A 13 -12.43 -4.94 4.11
N GLU A 14 -11.96 -6.22 4.27
CA GLU A 14 -11.36 -7.01 3.16
C GLU A 14 -10.23 -6.24 2.46
N GLN A 15 -9.40 -5.54 3.27
CA GLN A 15 -8.23 -4.83 2.76
C GLN A 15 -7.21 -5.82 2.15
N ASN A 16 -6.65 -5.50 1.02
CA ASN A 16 -5.68 -6.31 0.29
C ASN A 16 -4.26 -6.16 0.86
N CYS A 17 -3.94 -6.88 1.96
CA CYS A 17 -2.55 -6.99 2.38
C CYS A 17 -1.74 -7.73 1.30
N SER A 18 -0.70 -7.10 0.77
CA SER A 18 0.12 -7.68 -0.28
C SER A 18 1.38 -8.33 0.28
N ILE A 19 1.72 -9.52 -0.21
CA ILE A 19 2.97 -10.22 0.07
C ILE A 19 3.81 -10.21 -1.21
N LEU A 20 4.97 -9.58 -1.15
CA LEU A 20 5.93 -9.50 -2.25
C LEU A 20 7.12 -10.39 -1.92
N VAL A 21 7.41 -11.39 -2.76
CA VAL A 21 8.53 -12.30 -2.56
C VAL A 21 9.48 -12.22 -3.76
N CYS A 22 10.73 -11.85 -3.52
CA CYS A 22 11.78 -11.94 -4.53
C CYS A 22 12.10 -13.42 -4.81
N GLN A 23 11.86 -13.88 -6.04
CA GLN A 23 12.02 -15.28 -6.40
C GLN A 23 13.48 -15.74 -6.41
N GLU A 24 14.44 -14.81 -6.55
CA GLU A 24 15.86 -15.12 -6.57
C GLU A 24 16.45 -15.30 -5.16
N THR A 25 16.00 -14.46 -4.19
CA THR A 25 16.58 -14.46 -2.83
C THR A 25 15.69 -15.12 -1.80
N GLY A 26 14.38 -15.23 -2.06
CA GLY A 26 13.39 -15.62 -1.07
C GLY A 26 13.04 -14.51 -0.06
N ASP A 27 13.67 -13.34 -0.16
CA ASP A 27 13.32 -12.20 0.69
C ASP A 27 11.93 -11.68 0.37
N ALA A 28 11.18 -11.35 1.41
CA ALA A 28 9.81 -10.87 1.27
C ALA A 28 9.58 -9.53 1.96
N ALA A 29 8.60 -8.78 1.46
CA ALA A 29 7.97 -7.68 2.17
C ALA A 29 6.47 -7.93 2.33
N VAL A 30 5.91 -7.50 3.45
CA VAL A 30 4.46 -7.43 3.66
C VAL A 30 4.06 -5.97 3.51
N VAL A 31 3.08 -5.70 2.65
CA VAL A 31 2.58 -4.35 2.40
C VAL A 31 1.19 -4.22 3.03
N ASP A 32 1.01 -3.19 3.84
CA ASP A 32 -0.24 -2.83 4.51
C ASP A 32 -0.85 -3.97 5.36
N PRO A 33 -0.17 -4.45 6.41
CA PRO A 33 -0.75 -5.42 7.33
C PRO A 33 -1.76 -4.75 8.29
N GLY A 34 -3.00 -4.62 7.85
CA GLY A 34 -4.07 -3.97 8.62
C GLY A 34 -4.63 -4.81 9.77
N GLY A 35 -4.47 -6.14 9.71
CA GLY A 35 -5.00 -7.10 10.69
C GLY A 35 -4.63 -8.53 10.36
N ASP A 36 -5.25 -9.49 11.04
CA ASP A 36 -5.18 -10.94 10.72
C ASP A 36 -3.74 -11.48 10.55
N ILE A 37 -2.82 -11.13 11.47
CA ILE A 37 -1.38 -11.44 11.38
C ILE A 37 -1.14 -12.92 11.05
N GLU A 38 -1.83 -13.86 11.71
CA GLU A 38 -1.65 -15.31 11.46
C GLU A 38 -1.97 -15.67 10.00
N LYS A 39 -3.01 -15.06 9.42
CA LYS A 39 -3.38 -15.29 8.02
C LYS A 39 -2.33 -14.75 7.06
N ILE A 40 -1.73 -13.59 7.38
CA ILE A 40 -0.61 -13.04 6.61
C ILE A 40 0.61 -13.96 6.67
N LEU A 41 0.98 -14.43 7.87
CA LEU A 41 2.13 -15.33 8.07
C LEU A 41 1.95 -16.67 7.37
N ASP A 42 0.74 -17.22 7.37
CA ASP A 42 0.40 -18.42 6.59
C ASP A 42 0.57 -18.16 5.08
N GLY A 43 0.14 -17.02 4.59
CA GLY A 43 0.36 -16.60 3.20
C GLY A 43 1.84 -16.52 2.85
N VAL A 44 2.65 -15.85 3.68
CA VAL A 44 4.11 -15.78 3.51
C VAL A 44 4.74 -17.16 3.44
N LYS A 45 4.38 -18.05 4.37
CA LYS A 45 4.87 -19.43 4.43
C LYS A 45 4.52 -20.22 3.18
N GLN A 46 3.28 -20.13 2.69
CA GLN A 46 2.82 -20.80 1.46
C GLN A 46 3.58 -20.28 0.22
N MET A 47 3.98 -19.03 0.22
CA MET A 47 4.78 -18.43 -0.84
C MET A 47 6.27 -18.76 -0.74
N GLY A 48 6.73 -19.29 0.38
CA GLY A 48 8.13 -19.62 0.64
C GLY A 48 9.01 -18.40 0.89
N GLY A 49 8.41 -17.28 1.33
CA GLY A 49 9.10 -16.03 1.61
C GLY A 49 9.69 -15.96 3.03
N SER A 50 10.73 -15.14 3.20
CA SER A 50 11.29 -14.71 4.48
C SER A 50 11.11 -13.20 4.61
N VAL A 51 10.19 -12.75 5.46
CA VAL A 51 9.90 -11.32 5.64
C VAL A 51 11.13 -10.58 6.14
N LYS A 52 11.51 -9.51 5.46
CA LYS A 52 12.65 -8.64 5.81
C LYS A 52 12.21 -7.23 6.16
N LYS A 53 11.00 -6.84 5.81
CA LYS A 53 10.44 -5.53 6.11
C LYS A 53 8.92 -5.51 5.94
N ILE A 54 8.33 -4.49 6.53
CA ILE A 54 6.94 -4.09 6.28
C ILE A 54 6.98 -2.78 5.49
N LEU A 55 6.13 -2.67 4.50
CA LEU A 55 5.92 -1.45 3.71
C LEU A 55 4.52 -0.92 3.99
N LEU A 56 4.37 0.40 4.10
CA LEU A 56 3.07 1.03 4.30
C LEU A 56 2.80 2.04 3.20
N THR A 57 1.61 1.96 2.61
CA THR A 57 1.13 2.95 1.63
C THR A 57 0.61 4.20 2.32
N HIS A 58 -0.16 4.06 3.40
CA HIS A 58 -0.73 5.17 4.17
C HIS A 58 -1.14 4.73 5.60
N GLY A 59 -1.61 5.68 6.41
CA GLY A 59 -1.82 5.50 7.85
C GLY A 59 -3.25 5.15 8.29
N HIS A 60 -4.16 4.74 7.39
CA HIS A 60 -5.48 4.28 7.82
C HIS A 60 -5.40 2.96 8.57
N LEU A 61 -6.31 2.79 9.53
CA LEU A 61 -6.27 1.68 10.49
C LEU A 61 -6.32 0.30 9.81
N ASP A 62 -7.09 0.14 8.75
CA ASP A 62 -7.24 -1.12 8.03
C ASP A 62 -6.04 -1.47 7.15
N HIS A 63 -5.08 -0.53 6.98
CA HIS A 63 -3.79 -0.73 6.31
C HIS A 63 -2.63 -0.92 7.28
N CYS A 64 -2.65 -0.30 8.47
CA CYS A 64 -1.47 -0.28 9.32
C CYS A 64 -1.69 -0.70 10.78
N ALA A 65 -2.91 -1.06 11.21
CA ALA A 65 -3.18 -1.35 12.62
C ALA A 65 -2.36 -2.52 13.18
N ALA A 66 -2.02 -3.52 12.38
CA ALA A 66 -1.19 -4.65 12.79
C ALA A 66 0.30 -4.49 12.45
N ALA A 67 0.70 -3.39 11.79
CA ALA A 67 2.07 -3.23 11.29
C ALA A 67 3.12 -3.30 12.41
N LYS A 68 2.89 -2.59 13.53
CA LYS A 68 3.83 -2.60 14.66
C LYS A 68 3.91 -3.95 15.35
N ASP A 69 2.79 -4.63 15.54
CA ASP A 69 2.78 -5.95 16.18
C ASP A 69 3.47 -7.00 15.30
N LEU A 70 3.24 -6.96 13.98
CA LEU A 70 3.91 -7.85 13.03
C LEU A 70 5.43 -7.56 12.95
N ALA A 71 5.81 -6.27 12.93
CA ALA A 71 7.22 -5.87 12.93
C ALA A 71 7.96 -6.35 14.19
N ASP A 72 7.36 -6.17 15.37
CA ASP A 72 7.91 -6.62 16.65
C ASP A 72 8.04 -8.16 16.68
N GLN A 73 7.03 -8.89 16.16
CA GLN A 73 7.04 -10.35 16.14
C GLN A 73 8.14 -10.92 15.24
N LEU A 74 8.44 -10.24 14.12
CA LEU A 74 9.41 -10.72 13.13
C LEU A 74 10.80 -10.07 13.26
N ASP A 75 10.94 -9.07 14.13
CA ASP A 75 12.15 -8.24 14.27
C ASP A 75 12.59 -7.63 12.94
N VAL A 76 11.66 -6.94 12.26
CA VAL A 76 11.88 -6.32 10.95
C VAL A 76 11.48 -4.84 10.95
N PRO A 77 12.11 -4.00 10.10
CA PRO A 77 11.78 -2.59 10.01
C PRO A 77 10.44 -2.34 9.29
N ILE A 78 9.85 -1.17 9.59
CA ILE A 78 8.72 -0.58 8.88
C ILE A 78 9.24 0.58 8.04
N GLU A 79 9.01 0.56 6.71
CA GLU A 79 9.34 1.65 5.80
C GLU A 79 8.06 2.22 5.17
N GLY A 80 7.94 3.54 5.16
CA GLY A 80 6.75 4.27 4.73
C GLY A 80 5.69 4.40 5.84
N PRO A 81 4.65 5.17 5.56
CA PRO A 81 4.43 5.98 4.37
C PRO A 81 5.25 7.28 4.34
N GLN A 82 4.75 8.37 3.77
CA GLN A 82 5.37 9.69 3.87
C GLN A 82 4.98 10.33 5.22
N GLU A 83 5.82 11.24 5.75
CA GLU A 83 5.72 11.74 7.14
C GLU A 83 4.39 12.45 7.48
N ASP A 84 3.69 13.01 6.51
CA ASP A 84 2.37 13.61 6.74
C ASP A 84 1.30 12.61 7.24
N GLU A 85 1.56 11.29 7.13
CA GLU A 85 0.73 10.22 7.70
C GLU A 85 0.90 10.04 9.21
N ARG A 86 1.86 10.68 9.85
CA ARG A 86 1.98 10.72 11.31
C ARG A 86 0.65 11.09 11.98
N PHE A 87 -0.07 12.03 11.36
CA PHE A 87 -1.40 12.43 11.82
C PHE A 87 -2.39 11.26 11.98
N TRP A 88 -2.35 10.28 11.07
CA TRP A 88 -3.22 9.12 11.12
C TRP A 88 -2.70 8.05 12.08
N ILE A 89 -1.40 7.78 12.05
CA ILE A 89 -0.73 6.78 12.89
C ILE A 89 -0.86 7.14 14.38
N ASP A 90 -0.75 8.41 14.74
CA ASP A 90 -0.92 8.89 16.11
C ASP A 90 -2.33 8.64 16.67
N GLN A 91 -3.33 8.52 15.80
CA GLN A 91 -4.72 8.30 16.18
C GLN A 91 -5.16 6.84 16.15
N LEU A 92 -4.28 5.91 15.77
CA LEU A 92 -4.62 4.48 15.65
C LEU A 92 -5.30 3.89 16.89
N PRO A 93 -4.83 4.13 18.14
CA PRO A 93 -5.48 3.55 19.31
C PRO A 93 -6.92 4.02 19.50
N GLU A 94 -7.21 5.30 19.20
CA GLU A 94 -8.56 5.83 19.30
C GLU A 94 -9.45 5.28 18.16
N GLN A 95 -8.93 5.23 16.95
CA GLN A 95 -9.67 4.73 15.79
C GLN A 95 -10.00 3.24 15.91
N THR A 96 -9.04 2.42 16.33
CA THR A 96 -9.27 0.98 16.48
C THR A 96 -10.35 0.66 17.51
N VAL A 97 -10.39 1.38 18.62
CA VAL A 97 -11.48 1.28 19.62
C VAL A 97 -12.81 1.71 19.02
N ARG A 98 -12.84 2.86 18.35
CA ARG A 98 -14.05 3.44 17.76
C ARG A 98 -14.68 2.55 16.68
N PHE A 99 -13.86 1.88 15.88
CA PHE A 99 -14.30 1.06 14.74
C PHE A 99 -14.28 -0.45 15.02
N GLY A 100 -13.96 -0.86 16.25
CA GLY A 100 -14.00 -2.26 16.64
C GLY A 100 -12.88 -3.13 16.05
N PHE A 101 -11.73 -2.53 15.73
CA PHE A 101 -10.54 -3.23 15.21
C PHE A 101 -9.65 -3.83 16.31
N GLY A 102 -10.10 -3.83 17.57
CA GLY A 102 -9.30 -4.30 18.68
C GLY A 102 -8.32 -3.24 19.17
N HIS A 103 -7.03 -3.56 19.24
CA HIS A 103 -6.01 -2.68 19.78
C HIS A 103 -4.89 -2.48 18.75
N ALA A 104 -4.48 -1.24 18.51
CA ALA A 104 -3.29 -0.93 17.73
C ALA A 104 -2.37 -0.02 18.54
N LYS A 105 -1.07 -0.16 18.29
CA LYS A 105 -0.02 0.67 18.87
C LYS A 105 0.22 1.89 17.97
N VAL A 106 0.50 3.05 18.59
CA VAL A 106 1.18 4.13 17.87
C VAL A 106 2.61 3.69 17.62
N PHE A 107 3.14 4.02 16.46
CA PHE A 107 4.52 3.74 16.11
C PHE A 107 5.10 4.86 15.24
N GLU A 108 6.40 4.91 15.17
CA GLU A 108 7.14 5.67 14.17
C GLU A 108 7.80 4.67 13.23
N PRO A 109 7.59 4.78 11.91
CA PRO A 109 8.32 3.96 10.95
C PRO A 109 9.83 4.16 11.07
N ASP A 110 10.60 3.10 10.82
CA ASP A 110 12.07 3.18 10.82
C ASP A 110 12.57 4.09 9.68
N ARG A 111 11.76 4.25 8.63
CA ARG A 111 12.03 5.15 7.51
C ARG A 111 10.74 5.73 6.95
N TRP A 112 10.58 7.04 6.98
CA TRP A 112 9.61 7.77 6.18
C TRP A 112 10.05 7.81 4.71
N LEU A 113 9.10 7.71 3.78
CA LEU A 113 9.40 7.66 2.35
C LEU A 113 8.96 8.95 1.63
N ASN A 114 9.74 9.38 0.66
CA ASN A 114 9.46 10.55 -0.16
C ASN A 114 9.34 10.16 -1.64
N ASN A 115 8.78 11.06 -2.44
CA ASN A 115 8.71 10.86 -3.88
C ASN A 115 10.10 10.68 -4.50
N GLY A 116 10.28 9.63 -5.28
CA GLY A 116 11.56 9.28 -5.90
C GLY A 116 12.51 8.48 -5.01
N ASP A 117 12.10 8.15 -3.78
CA ASP A 117 12.82 7.15 -2.99
C ASP A 117 12.69 5.76 -3.62
N HIS A 118 13.55 4.85 -3.17
CA HIS A 118 13.53 3.46 -3.55
C HIS A 118 13.48 2.55 -2.35
N VAL A 119 12.72 1.45 -2.45
CA VAL A 119 12.70 0.36 -1.48
C VAL A 119 13.00 -0.96 -2.18
N LYS A 120 13.78 -1.82 -1.52
CA LYS A 120 14.18 -3.11 -2.10
C LYS A 120 13.50 -4.27 -1.40
N VAL A 121 13.06 -5.24 -2.20
CA VAL A 121 12.62 -6.56 -1.74
C VAL A 121 13.54 -7.60 -2.39
N GLY A 122 14.52 -8.10 -1.64
CA GLY A 122 15.63 -8.84 -2.21
C GLY A 122 16.38 -8.00 -3.26
N ASN A 123 16.43 -8.49 -4.50
CA ASN A 123 17.07 -7.83 -5.63
C ASN A 123 16.12 -6.91 -6.41
N VAL A 124 14.83 -6.91 -6.10
CA VAL A 124 13.83 -6.11 -6.82
C VAL A 124 13.73 -4.72 -6.20
N ASP A 125 13.72 -3.72 -7.06
CA ASP A 125 13.74 -2.31 -6.70
C ASP A 125 12.39 -1.66 -7.04
N PHE A 126 11.73 -1.11 -6.02
CA PHE A 126 10.47 -0.39 -6.16
C PHE A 126 10.72 1.11 -6.02
N GLU A 127 10.35 1.88 -7.03
CA GLU A 127 10.31 3.33 -6.97
C GLU A 127 9.09 3.80 -6.20
N VAL A 128 9.25 4.83 -5.36
CA VAL A 128 8.20 5.38 -4.51
C VAL A 128 7.63 6.64 -5.13
N PHE A 129 6.31 6.68 -5.28
CA PHE A 129 5.57 7.86 -5.72
C PHE A 129 4.70 8.39 -4.59
N HIS A 130 4.94 9.61 -4.13
CA HIS A 130 4.06 10.29 -3.20
C HIS A 130 2.80 10.74 -3.95
N CYS A 131 1.64 10.17 -3.59
CA CYS A 131 0.35 10.38 -4.25
C CYS A 131 -0.71 10.85 -3.24
N PRO A 132 -0.61 12.12 -2.76
CA PRO A 132 -1.55 12.65 -1.78
C PRO A 132 -2.95 12.82 -2.36
N GLY A 133 -3.94 12.86 -1.46
CA GLY A 133 -5.32 13.20 -1.80
C GLY A 133 -6.35 12.32 -1.11
N HIS A 134 -6.17 11.01 -1.07
CA HIS A 134 -6.92 10.12 -0.17
C HIS A 134 -6.51 10.41 1.27
N THR A 135 -5.21 10.38 1.52
CA THR A 135 -4.53 10.89 2.72
C THR A 135 -3.36 11.77 2.29
N PRO A 136 -2.79 12.61 3.18
CA PRO A 136 -1.77 13.59 2.78
C PRO A 136 -0.42 12.97 2.45
N GLY A 137 -0.07 11.87 3.06
CA GLY A 137 1.25 11.22 2.91
C GLY A 137 1.21 9.89 2.16
N HIS A 138 0.14 9.60 1.42
CA HIS A 138 -0.02 8.34 0.70
C HIS A 138 1.12 8.11 -0.30
N VAL A 139 1.71 6.91 -0.32
CA VAL A 139 2.73 6.49 -1.28
C VAL A 139 2.30 5.27 -2.09
N VAL A 140 2.84 5.17 -3.28
CA VAL A 140 2.67 4.05 -4.22
C VAL A 140 4.04 3.42 -4.46
N PHE A 141 4.12 2.10 -4.51
CA PHE A 141 5.33 1.35 -4.82
C PHE A 141 5.24 0.81 -6.24
N PHE A 142 6.22 1.09 -7.10
CA PHE A 142 6.22 0.69 -8.50
C PHE A 142 7.47 -0.10 -8.87
N ASP A 143 7.26 -1.33 -9.32
CA ASP A 143 8.27 -2.16 -9.95
C ASP A 143 8.23 -1.95 -11.48
N LYS A 144 9.29 -1.34 -11.99
CA LYS A 144 9.41 -1.03 -13.41
C LYS A 144 9.62 -2.28 -14.28
N GLU A 145 10.31 -3.30 -13.76
CA GLU A 145 10.63 -4.50 -14.54
C GLU A 145 9.42 -5.41 -14.70
N ASP A 146 8.69 -5.67 -13.61
CA ASP A 146 7.46 -6.48 -13.63
C ASP A 146 6.21 -5.70 -14.02
N ARG A 147 6.34 -4.38 -14.22
CA ARG A 147 5.21 -3.49 -14.54
C ARG A 147 4.09 -3.59 -13.52
N LEU A 148 4.45 -3.63 -12.25
CA LEU A 148 3.55 -3.81 -11.11
C LEU A 148 3.57 -2.59 -10.20
N ALA A 149 2.39 -2.10 -9.82
CA ALA A 149 2.24 -1.03 -8.83
C ALA A 149 1.38 -1.51 -7.65
N ILE A 150 1.80 -1.23 -6.41
CA ILE A 150 0.98 -1.35 -5.22
C ILE A 150 0.48 0.05 -4.88
N VAL A 151 -0.80 0.30 -5.15
CA VAL A 151 -1.32 1.67 -5.17
C VAL A 151 -2.12 2.06 -3.92
N GLY A 152 -2.32 1.12 -2.99
CA GLY A 152 -3.17 1.37 -1.81
C GLY A 152 -4.52 1.96 -2.23
N ASP A 153 -4.93 3.02 -1.57
CA ASP A 153 -6.23 3.66 -1.78
C ASP A 153 -6.19 4.89 -2.72
N VAL A 154 -5.22 4.92 -3.63
CA VAL A 154 -5.14 5.98 -4.67
C VAL A 154 -6.10 5.69 -5.82
N LEU A 155 -6.09 4.46 -6.33
CA LEU A 155 -6.84 4.06 -7.54
C LEU A 155 -7.45 2.67 -7.35
N PHE A 156 -8.67 2.50 -7.80
CA PHE A 156 -9.42 1.24 -7.79
C PHE A 156 -9.94 0.90 -9.19
N ALA A 157 -10.32 -0.35 -9.41
CA ALA A 157 -11.02 -0.76 -10.62
C ALA A 157 -12.36 -0.01 -10.72
N GLY A 158 -12.45 0.94 -11.67
CA GLY A 158 -13.63 1.78 -11.90
C GLY A 158 -13.88 2.87 -10.87
N SER A 159 -12.93 3.14 -9.96
CA SER A 159 -13.08 4.16 -8.90
C SER A 159 -11.74 4.77 -8.49
N ILE A 160 -11.79 5.70 -7.56
CA ILE A 160 -10.62 6.29 -6.90
C ILE A 160 -10.84 6.32 -5.38
N GLY A 161 -9.78 6.53 -4.61
CA GLY A 161 -9.87 6.74 -3.18
C GLY A 161 -10.79 7.91 -2.81
N ARG A 162 -11.56 7.77 -1.75
CA ARG A 162 -12.36 8.88 -1.22
C ARG A 162 -11.44 9.97 -0.66
N THR A 163 -11.90 11.20 -0.74
CA THR A 163 -11.09 12.38 -0.40
C THR A 163 -11.76 13.29 0.65
N ASP A 164 -12.79 12.79 1.30
CA ASP A 164 -13.57 13.47 2.33
C ASP A 164 -13.10 13.19 3.78
N PHE A 165 -12.00 12.44 3.93
CA PHE A 165 -11.32 12.27 5.21
C PHE A 165 -10.57 13.55 5.62
N PRO A 166 -10.27 13.74 6.92
CA PRO A 166 -9.40 14.81 7.38
C PRO A 166 -8.08 14.84 6.59
N ARG A 167 -7.71 16.03 6.08
CA ARG A 167 -6.55 16.27 5.19
C ARG A 167 -6.62 15.59 3.82
N GLY A 168 -7.77 15.00 3.44
CA GLY A 168 -8.01 14.55 2.07
C GLY A 168 -8.21 15.73 1.11
N ASN A 169 -7.84 15.54 -0.17
CA ASN A 169 -7.97 16.56 -1.21
C ASN A 169 -8.20 15.91 -2.57
N HIS A 170 -9.37 16.14 -3.15
CA HIS A 170 -9.75 15.55 -4.43
C HIS A 170 -8.86 16.01 -5.59
N ALA A 171 -8.53 17.31 -5.64
CA ALA A 171 -7.69 17.84 -6.71
C ALA A 171 -6.27 17.25 -6.69
N ASP A 172 -5.70 17.07 -5.48
CA ASP A 172 -4.39 16.46 -5.32
C ASP A 172 -4.39 14.99 -5.76
N LEU A 173 -5.45 14.23 -5.43
CA LEU A 173 -5.58 12.82 -5.85
C LEU A 173 -5.65 12.69 -7.37
N ILE A 174 -6.52 13.47 -8.03
CA ILE A 174 -6.64 13.46 -9.50
C ILE A 174 -5.32 13.87 -10.13
N ASN A 175 -4.66 14.93 -9.61
CA ASN A 175 -3.37 15.38 -10.12
C ASN A 175 -2.29 14.29 -9.95
N ALA A 176 -2.21 13.64 -8.79
CA ALA A 176 -1.23 12.58 -8.55
C ALA A 176 -1.41 11.41 -9.52
N ILE A 177 -2.65 10.94 -9.73
CA ILE A 177 -2.95 9.87 -10.69
C ILE A 177 -2.53 10.29 -12.10
N LYS A 178 -2.97 11.46 -12.57
CA LYS A 178 -2.74 11.91 -13.96
C LYS A 178 -1.27 12.23 -14.25
N THR A 179 -0.54 12.80 -13.28
CA THR A 179 0.84 13.27 -13.52
C THR A 179 1.92 12.30 -13.09
N LYS A 180 1.62 11.34 -12.20
CA LYS A 180 2.61 10.39 -11.68
C LYS A 180 2.33 8.95 -12.11
N LEU A 181 1.06 8.50 -12.09
CA LEU A 181 0.76 7.11 -12.41
C LEU A 181 0.56 6.89 -13.93
N TRP A 182 -0.21 7.74 -14.62
CA TRP A 182 -0.45 7.57 -16.05
C TRP A 182 0.83 7.57 -16.90
N PRO A 183 1.88 8.39 -16.61
CA PRO A 183 3.15 8.35 -17.33
C PRO A 183 3.92 7.03 -17.21
N LEU A 184 3.62 6.21 -16.22
CA LEU A 184 4.27 4.90 -16.04
C LEU A 184 3.89 3.90 -17.14
N GLY A 185 2.72 4.09 -17.79
CA GLY A 185 2.30 3.35 -18.98
C GLY A 185 1.03 2.53 -18.76
N ASP A 186 0.32 2.30 -19.86
CA ASP A 186 -0.99 1.63 -19.88
C ASP A 186 -0.91 0.13 -19.51
N ASP A 187 0.25 -0.48 -19.66
CA ASP A 187 0.52 -1.90 -19.39
C ASP A 187 0.78 -2.20 -17.92
N VAL A 188 0.92 -1.18 -17.07
CA VAL A 188 1.13 -1.37 -15.63
C VAL A 188 -0.10 -2.00 -14.99
N GLN A 189 0.09 -3.17 -14.37
CA GLN A 189 -0.90 -3.77 -13.49
C GLN A 189 -0.80 -3.14 -12.10
N PHE A 190 -1.93 -2.98 -11.42
CA PHE A 190 -1.88 -2.48 -10.05
C PHE A 190 -2.75 -3.30 -9.08
N VAL A 191 -2.25 -3.35 -7.84
CA VAL A 191 -2.96 -3.90 -6.68
C VAL A 191 -3.50 -2.73 -5.88
N PRO A 192 -4.83 -2.57 -5.79
CA PRO A 192 -5.44 -1.57 -4.92
C PRO A 192 -5.51 -2.05 -3.47
N GLY A 193 -5.74 -1.14 -2.54
CA GLY A 193 -6.02 -1.48 -1.14
C GLY A 193 -7.30 -2.29 -0.95
N HIS A 194 -8.27 -2.14 -1.83
CA HIS A 194 -9.54 -2.88 -1.80
C HIS A 194 -9.99 -3.30 -3.20
N GLY A 195 -10.67 -4.45 -3.28
CA GLY A 195 -11.27 -4.94 -4.52
C GLY A 195 -10.26 -5.55 -5.49
N PRO A 196 -10.66 -5.72 -6.77
CA PRO A 196 -9.86 -6.43 -7.75
C PRO A 196 -8.72 -5.59 -8.32
N MET A 197 -7.69 -6.26 -8.80
CA MET A 197 -6.62 -5.66 -9.62
C MET A 197 -7.17 -5.12 -10.94
N SER A 198 -6.48 -4.13 -11.51
CA SER A 198 -6.75 -3.58 -12.84
C SER A 198 -5.44 -3.17 -13.51
N THR A 199 -5.52 -2.44 -14.62
CA THR A 199 -4.37 -1.83 -15.28
C THR A 199 -4.57 -0.32 -15.45
N PHE A 200 -3.49 0.45 -15.49
CA PHE A 200 -3.60 1.89 -15.72
C PHE A 200 -4.29 2.19 -17.07
N GLY A 201 -4.02 1.40 -18.11
CA GLY A 201 -4.66 1.58 -19.40
C GLY A 201 -6.17 1.29 -19.40
N GLN A 202 -6.64 0.33 -18.60
CA GLN A 202 -8.06 0.08 -18.42
C GLN A 202 -8.73 1.26 -17.73
N GLU A 203 -8.13 1.73 -16.63
CA GLU A 203 -8.70 2.84 -15.85
C GLU A 203 -8.65 4.16 -16.63
N ARG A 204 -7.61 4.44 -17.39
CA ARG A 204 -7.59 5.61 -18.29
C ARG A 204 -8.72 5.62 -19.30
N LYS A 205 -9.11 4.44 -19.79
CA LYS A 205 -10.20 4.33 -20.79
C LYS A 205 -11.59 4.43 -20.19
N THR A 206 -11.79 3.89 -18.98
CA THR A 206 -13.14 3.61 -18.48
C THR A 206 -13.46 4.18 -17.10
N ASN A 207 -12.45 4.61 -16.33
CA ASN A 207 -12.68 5.13 -14.97
C ASN A 207 -13.47 6.45 -15.02
N PRO A 208 -14.64 6.52 -14.36
CA PRO A 208 -15.52 7.70 -14.46
C PRO A 208 -14.99 8.94 -13.71
N TYR A 209 -13.97 8.77 -12.85
CA TYR A 209 -13.43 9.85 -12.00
C TYR A 209 -12.15 10.46 -12.57
N VAL A 210 -11.31 9.64 -13.22
CA VAL A 210 -9.94 10.04 -13.57
C VAL A 210 -9.51 9.58 -14.95
N GLY A 211 -10.40 8.89 -15.67
CA GLY A 211 -10.15 8.48 -17.05
C GLY A 211 -9.99 9.65 -18.01
N ASP A 212 -9.49 9.36 -19.21
CA ASP A 212 -9.21 10.39 -20.23
C ASP A 212 -10.48 11.16 -20.70
N ARG A 213 -11.67 10.65 -20.33
CA ARG A 213 -12.98 11.26 -20.63
C ARG A 213 -13.70 11.81 -19.39
N ALA A 214 -13.05 11.77 -18.21
CA ALA A 214 -13.62 12.26 -16.95
C ALA A 214 -13.47 13.79 -16.82
#